data_c29837718502fb82e5baf35ed184b278
#
_entry.id   c29837718502fb82e5baf35ed184b278
#
_cell.length_a   1.000
_cell.length_b   1.000
_cell.length_c   1.000
_cell.angle_alpha   90.00
_cell.angle_beta   90.00
_cell.angle_gamma   90.00
#
_symmetry.space_group_name_H-M   'P 1'
#
loop_
_entity.id
_entity.type
_entity.pdbx_description
1 polymer ?
#
loop_
_entity_poly.entity_id
_entity_poly.type
_entity_poly.pdbx_seq_one_letter_code
_entity_poly.pdbx_strand_id
1 'polypeptide(L)'
;MDKITKKYALLGCKNPLTGEQLMRPVIAGRANRTLPNVVEFAVQNNYMTGQIENLTGTVKGFFEALKQYCLEGQDVTLANWIRVRGMLTGTVGETGTLDAARNAYKIRVNALSELAVPLATFSWQRADDAGVKVTVRTVGANGGTPTGQVVKGQPIVVTGYNLYHAPDLGDAVEVSWTADGETKTATLTPTAAGAASMTFDWPXXXXXXXXXXXXGVKDGPVQVCVKRAILVAE
;
A
#
# COMPACT_ATOMS: atom_id res chain seq x y z
N MET A 1 6.22 -34.21 9.73
CA MET A 1 5.71 -33.37 8.62
C MET A 1 6.74 -32.30 8.28
N ASP A 2 7.12 -32.22 7.03
CA ASP A 2 8.05 -31.19 6.60
C ASP A 2 7.37 -29.82 6.65
N LYS A 3 8.06 -28.83 7.21
CA LYS A 3 7.51 -27.48 7.27
C LYS A 3 7.45 -26.85 5.88
N ILE A 4 6.37 -26.13 5.61
CA ILE A 4 6.26 -25.36 4.38
C ILE A 4 7.33 -24.27 4.39
N THR A 5 8.13 -24.22 3.35
CA THR A 5 9.16 -23.17 3.21
C THR A 5 8.53 -21.91 2.62
N LYS A 6 8.70 -20.80 3.30
CA LYS A 6 8.26 -19.48 2.84
C LYS A 6 9.48 -18.59 2.62
N LYS A 7 9.38 -17.73 1.61
CA LYS A 7 10.44 -16.77 1.30
C LYS A 7 10.07 -15.39 1.83
N TYR A 8 11.05 -14.68 2.34
CA TYR A 8 10.88 -13.30 2.77
C TYR A 8 12.01 -12.44 2.22
N ALA A 9 11.73 -11.14 2.08
CA ALA A 9 12.71 -10.15 1.69
C ALA A 9 12.79 -9.08 2.78
N LEU A 10 13.88 -8.36 2.80
CA LEU A 10 14.05 -7.24 3.72
C LEU A 10 13.91 -5.92 2.96
N LEU A 11 13.09 -5.03 3.50
CA LEU A 11 12.96 -3.66 3.00
C LEU A 11 13.54 -2.71 4.04
N GLY A 12 14.38 -1.80 3.58
CA GLY A 12 14.87 -0.72 4.44
C GLY A 12 13.72 0.22 4.79
N CYS A 13 13.69 0.67 6.02
CA CYS A 13 12.73 1.67 6.49
C CYS A 13 13.37 2.46 7.64
N LYS A 14 12.75 3.57 7.99
CA LYS A 14 13.21 4.38 9.14
C LYS A 14 12.18 4.35 10.24
N ASN A 15 12.66 4.28 11.46
CA ASN A 15 11.80 4.45 12.63
C ASN A 15 11.27 5.90 12.62
N PRO A 16 9.96 6.11 12.55
CA PRO A 16 9.43 7.48 12.43
C PRO A 16 9.68 8.36 13.66
N LEU A 17 9.99 7.74 14.81
CA LEU A 17 10.25 8.48 16.04
C LEU A 17 11.73 8.79 16.26
N THR A 18 12.61 7.86 15.93
CA THR A 18 14.04 8.01 16.22
C THR A 18 14.88 8.30 14.98
N GLY A 19 14.33 8.08 13.78
CA GLY A 19 15.08 8.19 12.53
C GLY A 19 16.02 7.01 12.27
N GLU A 20 16.08 6.04 13.18
CA GLU A 20 16.97 4.90 13.08
C GLU A 20 16.64 4.02 11.87
N GLN A 21 17.68 3.58 11.16
CA GLN A 21 17.55 2.67 10.03
C GLN A 21 17.13 1.28 10.53
N LEU A 22 16.05 0.77 9.96
CA LEU A 22 15.51 -0.56 10.32
C LEU A 22 15.32 -1.40 9.07
N MET A 23 15.21 -2.72 9.27
CA MET A 23 14.87 -3.67 8.21
C MET A 23 13.51 -4.30 8.54
N ARG A 24 12.60 -4.18 7.59
CA ARG A 24 11.26 -4.76 7.74
C ARG A 24 11.14 -6.01 6.87
N PRO A 25 10.86 -7.18 7.46
CA PRO A 25 10.64 -8.38 6.66
C PRO A 25 9.27 -8.34 5.98
N VAL A 26 9.21 -8.74 4.73
CA VAL A 26 7.98 -8.87 3.96
C VAL A 26 7.98 -10.22 3.25
N ILE A 27 6.81 -10.82 3.08
CA ILE A 27 6.71 -12.08 2.35
C ILE A 27 6.97 -11.83 0.88
N ALA A 28 7.91 -12.58 0.31
CA ALA A 28 8.25 -12.50 -1.11
C ALA A 28 7.32 -13.39 -1.95
N GLY A 29 7.08 -12.99 -3.18
CA GLY A 29 6.36 -13.82 -4.16
C GLY A 29 4.88 -13.99 -3.89
N ARG A 30 4.20 -12.99 -3.34
CA ARG A 30 2.76 -13.07 -3.10
C ARG A 30 1.98 -13.08 -4.41
N ALA A 31 0.99 -13.95 -4.48
CA ALA A 31 0.00 -13.94 -5.56
C ALA A 31 -1.38 -13.60 -4.97
N ASN A 32 -2.14 -12.82 -5.71
CA ASN A 32 -3.51 -12.53 -5.32
C ASN A 32 -4.44 -13.61 -5.88
N ARG A 33 -5.36 -14.08 -5.05
CA ARG A 33 -6.37 -15.06 -5.44
C ARG A 33 -7.75 -14.45 -5.26
N THR A 34 -8.61 -14.69 -6.23
CA THR A 34 -9.99 -14.18 -6.21
C THR A 34 -10.92 -15.18 -5.51
N LEU A 35 -12.15 -14.76 -5.23
CA LEU A 35 -13.12 -15.64 -4.60
C LEU A 35 -13.35 -16.93 -5.39
N PRO A 36 -13.53 -16.93 -6.73
CA PRO A 36 -13.64 -18.20 -7.47
C PRO A 36 -12.41 -19.10 -7.28
N ASN A 37 -11.20 -18.55 -7.21
CA ASN A 37 -10.00 -19.37 -6.98
C ASN A 37 -10.03 -20.03 -5.60
N VAL A 38 -10.54 -19.32 -4.58
CA VAL A 38 -10.65 -19.87 -3.23
C VAL A 38 -11.70 -20.98 -3.19
N VAL A 39 -12.85 -20.77 -3.85
CA VAL A 39 -13.90 -21.78 -3.93
C VAL A 39 -13.42 -23.03 -4.69
N GLU A 40 -12.73 -22.82 -5.82
CA GLU A 40 -12.14 -23.94 -6.58
C GLU A 40 -11.18 -24.75 -5.70
N PHE A 41 -10.28 -24.08 -5.00
CA PHE A 41 -9.37 -24.73 -4.07
C PHE A 41 -10.13 -25.50 -2.98
N ALA A 42 -11.20 -24.92 -2.45
CA ALA A 42 -12.00 -25.58 -1.40
C ALA A 42 -12.67 -26.85 -1.92
N VAL A 43 -13.17 -26.83 -3.14
CA VAL A 43 -13.76 -28.03 -3.77
C VAL A 43 -12.69 -29.09 -4.03
N GLN A 44 -11.54 -28.69 -4.60
CA GLN A 44 -10.43 -29.60 -4.90
C GLN A 44 -9.88 -30.29 -3.66
N ASN A 45 -9.96 -29.63 -2.50
CA ASN A 45 -9.42 -30.16 -1.24
C ASN A 45 -10.53 -30.67 -0.30
N ASN A 46 -11.74 -30.85 -0.81
CA ASN A 46 -12.88 -31.41 -0.06
C ASN A 46 -13.33 -30.57 1.14
N TYR A 47 -13.05 -29.27 1.14
CA TYR A 47 -13.59 -28.34 2.13
C TYR A 47 -15.01 -27.91 1.76
N MET A 48 -15.37 -28.00 0.50
CA MET A 48 -16.71 -27.71 -0.02
C MET A 48 -17.11 -28.78 -1.03
N THR A 49 -18.41 -29.03 -1.15
CA THR A 49 -18.97 -29.98 -2.12
C THR A 49 -20.01 -29.26 -2.96
N GLY A 50 -19.87 -29.31 -4.28
CA GLY A 50 -20.82 -28.68 -5.21
C GLY A 50 -20.13 -28.04 -6.40
N GLN A 51 -20.94 -27.41 -7.24
CA GLN A 51 -20.43 -26.71 -8.41
C GLN A 51 -19.87 -25.35 -8.01
N ILE A 52 -18.70 -25.02 -8.57
CA ILE A 52 -17.94 -23.81 -8.21
C ILE A 52 -18.79 -22.55 -8.37
N GLU A 53 -19.56 -22.43 -9.44
CA GLU A 53 -20.40 -21.25 -9.69
C GLU A 53 -21.46 -21.07 -8.60
N ASN A 54 -22.15 -22.15 -8.22
CA ASN A 54 -23.18 -22.11 -7.20
C ASN A 54 -22.58 -21.77 -5.83
N LEU A 55 -21.46 -22.38 -5.49
CA LEU A 55 -20.75 -22.12 -4.24
C LEU A 55 -20.22 -20.69 -4.17
N THR A 56 -19.72 -20.19 -5.29
CA THR A 56 -19.24 -18.78 -5.36
C THR A 56 -20.41 -17.83 -5.10
N GLY A 57 -21.58 -18.10 -5.68
CA GLY A 57 -22.79 -17.31 -5.42
C GLY A 57 -23.21 -17.37 -3.95
N THR A 58 -23.15 -18.55 -3.36
CA THR A 58 -23.49 -18.75 -1.94
C THR A 58 -22.56 -17.93 -1.03
N VAL A 59 -21.25 -17.97 -1.30
CA VAL A 59 -20.28 -17.22 -0.50
C VAL A 59 -20.50 -15.71 -0.66
N LYS A 60 -20.80 -15.23 -1.88
CA LYS A 60 -21.14 -13.81 -2.08
C LYS A 60 -22.35 -13.41 -1.26
N GLY A 61 -23.40 -14.24 -1.25
CA GLY A 61 -24.59 -14.01 -0.43
C GLY A 61 -24.26 -13.92 1.05
N PHE A 62 -23.38 -14.78 1.53
CA PHE A 62 -22.91 -14.73 2.92
C PHE A 62 -22.23 -13.40 3.23
N PHE A 63 -21.35 -12.91 2.35
CA PHE A 63 -20.69 -11.61 2.56
C PHE A 63 -21.70 -10.45 2.56
N GLU A 64 -22.71 -10.51 1.70
CA GLU A 64 -23.76 -9.47 1.70
C GLU A 64 -24.55 -9.47 3.01
N ALA A 65 -24.85 -10.65 3.56
CA ALA A 65 -25.50 -10.75 4.86
C ALA A 65 -24.64 -10.16 5.98
N LEU A 66 -23.33 -10.45 5.99
CA LEU A 66 -22.41 -9.83 6.96
C LEU A 66 -22.41 -8.31 6.87
N LYS A 67 -22.36 -7.81 5.64
CA LYS A 67 -22.39 -6.37 5.39
C LYS A 67 -23.69 -5.77 5.93
N GLN A 68 -24.83 -6.43 5.67
CA GLN A 68 -26.12 -5.94 6.12
C GLN A 68 -26.20 -5.87 7.65
N TYR A 69 -25.74 -6.88 8.38
CA TYR A 69 -25.71 -6.83 9.84
C TYR A 69 -24.90 -5.63 10.34
N CYS A 70 -23.75 -5.36 9.71
CA CYS A 70 -22.92 -4.20 10.10
C CYS A 70 -23.62 -2.88 9.80
N LEU A 71 -24.39 -2.80 8.70
CA LEU A 71 -25.15 -1.59 8.36
C LEU A 71 -26.30 -1.38 9.36
N GLU A 72 -26.80 -2.43 9.97
CA GLU A 72 -27.81 -2.38 11.02
C GLU A 72 -27.22 -2.10 12.41
N GLY A 73 -25.90 -1.84 12.48
CA GLY A 73 -25.22 -1.47 13.71
C GLY A 73 -24.79 -2.63 14.58
N GLN A 74 -24.70 -3.83 14.01
CA GLN A 74 -24.31 -5.02 14.76
C GLN A 74 -22.88 -5.44 14.41
N ASP A 75 -22.16 -5.96 15.41
CA ASP A 75 -20.88 -6.63 15.20
C ASP A 75 -21.13 -8.11 14.93
N VAL A 76 -20.37 -8.69 14.01
CA VAL A 76 -20.46 -10.11 13.70
C VAL A 76 -19.10 -10.75 14.01
N THR A 77 -19.12 -11.79 14.83
CA THR A 77 -17.92 -12.58 15.13
C THR A 77 -18.07 -13.97 14.52
N LEU A 78 -17.13 -14.35 13.66
CA LEU A 78 -17.13 -15.64 13.00
C LEU A 78 -16.07 -16.53 13.65
N ALA A 79 -16.52 -17.40 14.55
CA ALA A 79 -15.66 -18.25 15.39
C ALA A 79 -14.58 -17.39 16.07
N ASN A 80 -13.37 -17.92 16.23
CA ASN A 80 -12.22 -17.14 16.68
C ASN A 80 -11.35 -16.66 15.52
N TRP A 81 -11.93 -16.53 14.34
CA TRP A 81 -11.22 -16.17 13.11
C TRP A 81 -11.24 -14.67 12.86
N ILE A 82 -12.45 -14.12 12.69
CA ILE A 82 -12.58 -12.70 12.35
C ILE A 82 -13.75 -12.06 13.07
N ARG A 83 -13.61 -10.77 13.30
CA ARG A 83 -14.72 -9.89 13.72
C ARG A 83 -14.94 -8.83 12.66
N VAL A 84 -16.18 -8.68 12.24
CA VAL A 84 -16.61 -7.68 11.25
C VAL A 84 -17.49 -6.67 11.99
N ARG A 85 -17.19 -5.37 11.84
CA ARG A 85 -17.96 -4.34 12.54
C ARG A 85 -17.99 -3.03 11.79
N GLY A 86 -19.04 -2.25 12.01
CA GLY A 86 -19.13 -0.90 11.51
C GLY A 86 -18.40 0.07 12.43
N MET A 87 -17.74 1.07 11.85
CA MET A 87 -17.01 2.10 12.62
C MET A 87 -17.18 3.46 11.97
N LEU A 88 -17.37 4.46 12.81
CA LEU A 88 -17.26 5.86 12.38
C LEU A 88 -15.79 6.24 12.39
N THR A 89 -15.36 6.96 11.37
CA THR A 89 -13.98 7.47 11.26
C THR A 89 -14.01 8.99 11.16
N GLY A 90 -12.88 9.61 11.45
CA GLY A 90 -12.73 11.07 11.46
C GLY A 90 -13.00 11.66 12.84
N THR A 91 -12.96 12.98 12.90
CA THR A 91 -13.17 13.73 14.14
C THR A 91 -14.34 14.70 13.95
N VAL A 92 -14.99 15.03 15.03
CA VAL A 92 -16.04 16.07 15.05
C VAL A 92 -15.50 17.30 15.78
N GLY A 93 -16.03 18.47 15.42
CA GLY A 93 -15.71 19.71 16.12
C GLY A 93 -16.50 19.84 17.41
N GLU A 94 -16.42 21.01 18.03
CA GLU A 94 -17.08 21.32 19.32
C GLU A 94 -18.60 21.10 19.31
N THR A 95 -19.23 21.25 18.14
CA THR A 95 -20.69 21.04 18.01
C THR A 95 -21.10 19.56 18.13
N GLY A 96 -20.15 18.63 17.98
CA GLY A 96 -20.44 17.20 18.02
C GLY A 96 -21.21 16.67 16.81
N THR A 97 -21.37 17.46 15.75
CA THR A 97 -22.16 17.09 14.58
C THR A 97 -21.29 16.39 13.54
N LEU A 98 -21.79 15.27 12.98
CA LEU A 98 -21.10 14.57 11.92
C LEU A 98 -21.15 15.38 10.62
N ASP A 99 -20.04 15.35 9.89
CA ASP A 99 -19.85 16.05 8.62
C ASP A 99 -19.35 15.04 7.58
N ALA A 100 -20.10 14.85 6.51
CA ALA A 100 -19.78 13.88 5.47
C ALA A 100 -18.44 14.15 4.77
N ALA A 101 -17.91 15.37 4.85
CA ALA A 101 -16.59 15.69 4.31
C ALA A 101 -15.44 15.18 5.22
N ARG A 102 -15.73 14.97 6.51
CA ARG A 102 -14.71 14.61 7.51
C ARG A 102 -14.93 13.22 8.12
N ASN A 103 -16.18 12.77 8.11
CA ASN A 103 -16.57 11.53 8.77
C ASN A 103 -17.05 10.51 7.76
N ALA A 104 -16.78 9.25 8.01
CA ALA A 104 -17.27 8.16 7.16
C ALA A 104 -17.63 6.97 8.03
N TYR A 105 -18.64 6.23 7.61
CA TYR A 105 -18.95 4.92 8.18
C TYR A 105 -18.23 3.87 7.35
N LYS A 106 -17.43 3.04 8.00
CA LYS A 106 -16.65 2.00 7.31
C LYS A 106 -16.83 0.67 8.02
N ILE A 107 -16.90 -0.40 7.23
CA ILE A 107 -16.92 -1.76 7.76
C ILE A 107 -15.48 -2.24 7.85
N ARG A 108 -15.06 -2.68 9.03
CA ARG A 108 -13.72 -3.20 9.29
C ARG A 108 -13.74 -4.67 9.62
N VAL A 109 -12.71 -5.36 9.19
CA VAL A 109 -12.49 -6.77 9.50
C VAL A 109 -11.22 -6.87 10.35
N ASN A 110 -11.34 -7.49 11.51
CA ASN A 110 -10.23 -7.71 12.43
C ASN A 110 -9.96 -9.22 12.56
N ALA A 111 -8.70 -9.60 12.43
CA ALA A 111 -8.29 -10.98 12.67
C ALA A 111 -8.36 -11.29 14.16
N LEU A 112 -8.77 -12.50 14.50
CA LEU A 112 -8.83 -13.01 15.87
C LEU A 112 -7.76 -14.09 16.06
N SER A 113 -7.70 -14.67 17.26
CA SER A 113 -6.57 -15.49 17.69
C SER A 113 -6.28 -16.71 16.81
N GLU A 114 -7.28 -17.33 16.23
CA GLU A 114 -7.04 -18.51 15.36
C GLU A 114 -6.31 -18.18 14.06
N LEU A 115 -6.28 -16.90 13.67
CA LEU A 115 -5.53 -16.47 12.49
C LEU A 115 -4.11 -16.02 12.81
N ALA A 116 -3.71 -16.06 14.09
CA ALA A 116 -2.34 -15.77 14.50
C ALA A 116 -1.52 -17.06 14.38
N VAL A 117 -0.63 -17.11 13.41
CA VAL A 117 0.16 -18.29 13.13
C VAL A 117 1.59 -18.08 13.62
N PRO A 118 2.11 -18.93 14.54
CA PRO A 118 3.47 -18.78 15.04
C PRO A 118 4.52 -18.86 13.92
N LEU A 119 5.54 -18.04 14.04
CA LEU A 119 6.63 -17.98 13.04
C LEU A 119 7.25 -19.36 12.83
N ALA A 120 7.38 -20.14 13.91
CA ALA A 120 7.99 -21.48 13.89
C ALA A 120 7.19 -22.53 13.11
N THR A 121 5.96 -22.24 12.72
CA THR A 121 5.14 -23.12 11.88
C THR A 121 5.78 -23.34 10.51
N PHE A 122 6.54 -22.36 10.04
CA PHE A 122 7.14 -22.38 8.70
C PHE A 122 8.66 -22.48 8.78
N SER A 123 9.25 -22.98 7.70
CA SER A 123 10.67 -22.81 7.44
C SER A 123 10.83 -21.52 6.63
N TRP A 124 11.80 -20.68 6.98
CA TRP A 124 11.96 -19.36 6.35
C TRP A 124 13.27 -19.29 5.58
N GLN A 125 13.19 -18.80 4.37
CA GLN A 125 14.36 -18.59 3.53
C GLN A 125 14.36 -17.13 3.06
N ARG A 126 15.50 -16.46 3.21
CA ARG A 126 15.67 -15.11 2.70
C ARG A 126 15.79 -15.18 1.17
N ALA A 127 15.06 -14.33 0.48
CA ALA A 127 15.08 -14.25 -0.97
C ALA A 127 16.14 -13.23 -1.42
N ASP A 128 16.91 -13.61 -2.41
CA ASP A 128 17.90 -12.71 -3.01
C ASP A 128 17.22 -11.60 -3.82
N ASP A 129 16.10 -11.94 -4.45
CA ASP A 129 15.23 -10.97 -5.10
C ASP A 129 13.93 -10.91 -4.32
N ALA A 130 13.60 -9.73 -3.88
CA ALA A 130 12.41 -9.52 -3.06
C ALA A 130 11.11 -9.92 -3.77
N GLY A 131 11.04 -9.83 -5.09
CA GLY A 131 9.75 -9.91 -5.78
C GLY A 131 8.75 -8.88 -5.22
N VAL A 132 9.22 -8.02 -4.32
CA VAL A 132 8.40 -6.99 -3.70
C VAL A 132 8.49 -5.77 -4.60
N LYS A 133 7.45 -5.60 -5.39
CA LYS A 133 7.41 -4.47 -6.32
C LYS A 133 7.04 -3.20 -5.57
N VAL A 134 7.82 -2.18 -5.79
CA VAL A 134 7.43 -0.81 -5.47
C VAL A 134 6.45 -0.38 -6.55
N THR A 135 5.32 0.14 -6.15
CA THR A 135 4.29 0.59 -7.09
C THR A 135 3.93 2.03 -6.79
N VAL A 136 4.09 2.89 -7.78
CA VAL A 136 3.61 4.27 -7.72
C VAL A 136 2.20 4.28 -8.30
N ARG A 137 1.23 4.77 -7.53
CA ARG A 137 -0.17 4.88 -7.96
C ARG A 137 -0.51 6.28 -8.42
N THR A 138 -0.14 7.28 -7.65
CA THR A 138 -0.46 8.67 -7.97
C THR A 138 0.71 9.58 -7.63
N VAL A 139 0.80 10.67 -8.37
CA VAL A 139 1.75 11.75 -8.10
C VAL A 139 0.94 13.05 -8.11
N GLY A 140 1.17 13.90 -7.13
CA GLY A 140 0.47 15.17 -7.06
C GLY A 140 1.11 16.12 -6.06
N ALA A 141 0.58 17.32 -5.97
CA ALA A 141 0.98 18.28 -4.94
C ALA A 141 0.40 17.87 -3.58
N ASN A 142 1.02 18.31 -2.50
CA ASN A 142 0.53 18.07 -1.16
C ASN A 142 -0.89 18.67 -1.03
N GLY A 143 -1.85 17.83 -0.71
CA GLY A 143 -3.26 18.22 -0.65
C GLY A 143 -3.95 18.30 -2.01
N GLY A 144 -3.22 18.04 -3.11
CA GLY A 144 -3.80 18.05 -4.44
C GLY A 144 -4.45 16.73 -4.84
N THR A 145 -5.24 16.77 -5.89
CA THR A 145 -5.85 15.56 -6.45
C THR A 145 -4.79 14.68 -7.11
N PRO A 146 -4.93 13.35 -7.05
CA PRO A 146 -3.95 12.44 -7.64
C PRO A 146 -4.12 12.31 -9.15
N THR A 147 -3.87 13.41 -9.87
CA THR A 147 -4.04 13.49 -11.31
C THR A 147 -2.74 13.35 -12.10
N GLY A 148 -1.63 13.16 -11.42
CA GLY A 148 -0.33 13.17 -12.05
C GLY A 148 0.24 14.56 -12.26
N GLN A 149 -0.50 15.59 -11.90
CA GLN A 149 -0.05 16.98 -12.03
C GLN A 149 0.59 17.44 -10.73
N VAL A 150 1.73 18.07 -10.83
CA VAL A 150 2.39 18.71 -9.70
C VAL A 150 2.38 20.22 -9.92
N VAL A 151 2.33 20.96 -8.83
CA VAL A 151 2.31 22.44 -8.87
C VAL A 151 3.69 22.94 -8.49
N LYS A 152 4.24 23.81 -9.33
CA LYS A 152 5.55 24.41 -9.10
C LYS A 152 5.64 25.05 -7.71
N GLY A 153 6.68 24.71 -6.98
CA GLY A 153 6.92 25.27 -5.65
C GLY A 153 6.14 24.58 -4.53
N GLN A 154 5.27 23.63 -4.86
CA GLN A 154 4.52 22.86 -3.85
C GLN A 154 5.21 21.52 -3.61
N PRO A 155 5.15 20.98 -2.39
CA PRO A 155 5.66 19.64 -2.16
C PRO A 155 5.00 18.60 -3.07
N ILE A 156 5.79 17.65 -3.55
CA ILE A 156 5.31 16.56 -4.40
C ILE A 156 4.97 15.38 -3.49
N VAL A 157 3.73 14.89 -3.60
CA VAL A 157 3.28 13.70 -2.86
C VAL A 157 3.12 12.54 -3.84
N VAL A 158 3.79 11.44 -3.54
CA VAL A 158 3.68 10.19 -4.31
C VAL A 158 2.95 9.17 -3.42
N THR A 159 1.91 8.53 -3.95
CA THR A 159 1.23 7.45 -3.23
C THR A 159 1.43 6.13 -3.96
N GLY A 160 1.38 5.03 -3.22
CA GLY A 160 1.60 3.72 -3.81
C GLY A 160 1.73 2.60 -2.78
N TYR A 161 2.53 1.61 -3.11
CA TYR A 161 2.79 0.48 -2.22
C TYR A 161 4.29 0.24 -2.09
N ASN A 162 4.70 -0.11 -0.89
CA ASN A 162 6.10 -0.43 -0.56
C ASN A 162 7.05 0.72 -0.83
N LEU A 163 6.60 1.95 -0.57
CA LEU A 163 7.35 3.18 -0.87
C LEU A 163 8.41 3.55 0.18
N TYR A 164 8.68 2.68 1.15
CA TYR A 164 9.77 2.92 2.10
C TYR A 164 11.05 3.34 1.37
N HIS A 165 11.81 4.22 1.99
CA HIS A 165 13.02 4.76 1.39
C HIS A 165 14.17 4.67 2.37
N ALA A 166 15.24 4.05 1.95
CA ALA A 166 16.47 3.87 2.74
C ALA A 166 17.68 4.21 1.86
N PRO A 167 18.01 5.51 1.74
CA PRO A 167 19.09 5.91 0.84
C PRO A 167 20.45 5.32 1.23
N ASP A 168 20.68 5.09 2.52
CA ASP A 168 21.92 4.47 3.01
C ASP A 168 22.10 3.03 2.50
N LEU A 169 21.01 2.41 2.01
CA LEU A 169 21.04 1.08 1.42
C LEU A 169 21.02 1.14 -0.12
N GLY A 170 21.06 2.34 -0.69
CA GLY A 170 21.07 2.52 -2.13
C GLY A 170 19.71 2.76 -2.78
N ASP A 171 18.65 2.95 -2.00
CA ASP A 171 17.36 3.35 -2.57
C ASP A 171 17.48 4.74 -3.18
N ALA A 172 16.85 4.95 -4.33
CA ALA A 172 16.86 6.25 -5.02
C ALA A 172 15.47 6.55 -5.58
N VAL A 173 15.13 7.82 -5.62
CA VAL A 173 13.90 8.30 -6.27
C VAL A 173 14.31 9.29 -7.34
N GLU A 174 13.88 9.01 -8.56
CA GLU A 174 14.16 9.85 -9.72
C GLU A 174 12.85 10.42 -10.24
N VAL A 175 12.82 11.71 -10.43
CA VAL A 175 11.66 12.40 -11.01
C VAL A 175 12.09 12.93 -12.38
N SER A 176 11.27 12.67 -13.39
CA SER A 176 11.49 13.20 -14.72
C SER A 176 10.28 14.00 -15.19
N TRP A 177 10.54 15.03 -15.96
CA TRP A 177 9.50 15.90 -16.54
C TRP A 177 9.99 16.49 -17.86
N THR A 178 9.05 16.96 -18.68
CA THR A 178 9.40 17.63 -19.93
C THR A 178 9.38 19.15 -19.74
N ALA A 179 10.46 19.80 -20.16
CA ALA A 179 10.57 21.26 -20.15
C ALA A 179 11.30 21.71 -21.42
N ASP A 180 10.69 22.65 -22.12
CA ASP A 180 11.23 23.22 -23.38
C ASP A 180 11.53 22.14 -24.43
N GLY A 181 10.69 21.11 -24.47
CA GLY A 181 10.85 20.00 -25.42
C GLY A 181 11.89 18.96 -25.03
N GLU A 182 12.54 19.14 -23.89
CA GLU A 182 13.58 18.20 -23.40
C GLU A 182 13.13 17.48 -22.15
N THR A 183 13.52 16.21 -22.01
CA THR A 183 13.29 15.47 -20.76
C THR A 183 14.38 15.82 -19.75
N LYS A 184 13.96 16.30 -18.61
CA LYS A 184 14.85 16.63 -17.49
C LYS A 184 14.61 15.65 -16.35
N THR A 185 15.64 15.35 -15.59
CA THR A 185 15.57 14.41 -14.47
C THR A 185 16.23 15.00 -13.23
N ALA A 186 15.78 14.59 -12.07
CA ALA A 186 16.40 14.93 -10.80
C ALA A 186 16.24 13.77 -9.83
N THR A 187 17.27 13.51 -9.05
CA THR A 187 17.20 12.56 -7.94
C THR A 187 16.76 13.32 -6.70
N LEU A 188 15.72 12.83 -6.05
CA LEU A 188 15.11 13.48 -4.89
C LEU A 188 15.28 12.63 -3.64
N THR A 189 15.44 13.31 -2.52
CA THR A 189 15.40 12.68 -1.20
C THR A 189 14.06 13.02 -0.56
N PRO A 190 13.25 12.02 -0.17
CA PRO A 190 11.98 12.32 0.48
C PRO A 190 12.18 13.05 1.81
N THR A 191 11.32 14.04 2.07
CA THR A 191 11.22 14.68 3.38
C THR A 191 10.43 13.79 4.34
N ALA A 192 9.58 12.92 3.79
CA ALA A 192 8.86 11.91 4.55
C ALA A 192 8.61 10.70 3.64
N ALA A 193 8.77 9.50 4.18
CA ALA A 193 8.52 8.27 3.43
C ALA A 193 7.94 7.19 4.35
N GLY A 194 6.90 6.53 3.87
CA GLY A 194 6.26 5.41 4.53
C GLY A 194 5.83 4.35 3.53
N ALA A 195 5.10 3.35 3.98
CA ALA A 195 4.71 2.24 3.12
C ALA A 195 3.81 2.67 1.95
N ALA A 196 2.97 3.69 2.18
CA ALA A 196 1.92 4.06 1.24
C ALA A 196 2.14 5.42 0.58
N SER A 197 3.07 6.22 1.07
CA SER A 197 3.32 7.55 0.52
C SER A 197 4.73 8.04 0.78
N MET A 198 5.19 8.91 -0.10
CA MET A 198 6.42 9.70 0.05
C MET A 198 6.11 11.15 -0.23
N THR A 199 6.79 12.05 0.44
CA THR A 199 6.69 13.49 0.18
C THR A 199 8.07 14.04 -0.12
N PHE A 200 8.15 14.91 -1.11
CA PHE A 200 9.38 15.57 -1.52
C PHE A 200 9.15 17.07 -1.55
N ASP A 201 10.16 17.82 -1.18
CA ASP A 201 10.14 19.26 -1.47
C ASP A 201 10.31 19.49 -2.98
N TRP A 202 9.77 20.58 -3.48
CA TRP A 202 9.97 20.98 -4.87
C TRP A 202 11.47 21.14 -5.13
N PRO A 203 12.03 20.41 -6.09
CA PRO A 203 13.50 20.50 -6.29
C PRO A 203 13.93 21.87 -6.78
N UNK A 204 14.69 22.29 -6.10
CA UNK A 204 15.16 23.58 -6.31
C UNK A 204 15.96 23.70 -7.52
N UNK A 205 16.55 22.78 -7.78
CA UNK A 205 17.23 22.65 -8.96
C UNK A 205 16.37 22.65 -10.15
N UNK A 206 15.58 22.29 -9.84
CA UNK A 206 14.60 22.30 -10.75
C UNK A 206 13.99 23.59 -10.92
N UNK A 207 14.28 24.06 -10.17
CA UNK A 207 13.79 25.29 -10.28
C UNK A 207 14.30 25.99 -11.40
N UNK A 208 15.14 25.72 -11.47
CA UNK A 208 15.66 26.26 -12.50
C UNK A 208 15.04 25.91 -13.73
N UNK A 209 14.90 25.03 -13.59
CA UNK A 209 14.41 24.59 -14.64
C UNK A 209 13.04 24.79 -14.71
N UNK A 210 12.83 24.78 -13.93
CA UNK A 210 11.66 24.86 -13.90
C UNK A 210 11.20 26.10 -13.94
N UNK A 211 11.94 26.69 -13.85
CA UNK A 211 11.61 27.57 -13.90
C UNK A 211 11.02 27.88 -14.73
N UNK A 212 10.95 27.54 -15.51
CA UNK A 212 10.53 27.78 -16.14
C UNK A 212 9.80 27.56 -16.28
N UNK A 213 9.50 27.05 -15.75
CA UNK A 213 8.91 26.87 -15.80
C UNK A 213 8.11 26.31 -15.59
N UNK A 214 7.72 26.90 -15.44
CA UNK A 214 6.88 26.58 -15.37
C UNK A 214 6.34 25.88 -16.26
N UNK A 215 6.67 26.20 -16.93
CA UNK A 215 6.29 25.58 -17.96
C UNK A 215 6.58 24.22 -17.97
N GLY A 216 7.61 23.92 -17.68
CA GLY A 216 8.08 22.58 -17.62
C GLY A 216 7.17 21.62 -16.87
N VAL A 217 6.47 22.11 -15.94
CA VAL A 217 5.52 21.27 -15.17
C VAL A 217 4.15 21.24 -15.82
N LYS A 218 3.79 22.28 -16.53
CA LYS A 218 2.47 22.35 -17.21
C LYS A 218 2.40 21.51 -18.48
N ASP A 219 3.49 21.38 -19.17
CA ASP A 219 3.48 20.90 -20.56
C ASP A 219 3.66 19.40 -20.71
N GLY A 220 3.77 18.66 -19.63
CA GLY A 220 3.90 17.21 -19.72
C GLY A 220 3.72 16.50 -18.40
N PRO A 221 3.49 15.19 -18.46
CA PRO A 221 3.35 14.39 -17.24
C PRO A 221 4.67 14.30 -16.49
N VAL A 222 4.57 14.40 -15.18
CA VAL A 222 5.70 14.11 -14.28
C VAL A 222 5.73 12.61 -14.04
N GLN A 223 6.89 12.02 -14.22
CA GLN A 223 7.08 10.60 -13.96
C GLN A 223 7.97 10.43 -12.73
N VAL A 224 7.59 9.49 -11.88
CA VAL A 224 8.37 9.18 -10.69
C VAL A 224 8.77 7.71 -10.75
N CYS A 225 10.07 7.46 -10.66
CA CYS A 225 10.64 6.13 -10.62
C CYS A 225 11.29 5.91 -9.25
N VAL A 226 10.79 4.95 -8.50
CA VAL A 226 11.36 4.58 -7.20
C VAL A 226 12.23 3.35 -7.40
N LYS A 227 13.53 3.50 -7.17
CA LYS A 227 14.52 2.42 -7.30
C LYS A 227 14.85 1.88 -5.91
N ARG A 228 14.76 0.57 -5.77
CA ARG A 228 15.05 -0.13 -4.52
C ARG A 228 16.39 -0.83 -4.60
N ALA A 229 17.16 -0.75 -3.52
CA ALA A 229 18.38 -1.53 -3.37
C ALA A 229 18.04 -3.01 -3.26
N ILE A 230 18.80 -3.84 -3.90
CA ILE A 230 18.72 -5.29 -3.76
C ILE A 230 19.61 -5.67 -2.57
N LEU A 231 18.98 -6.22 -1.53
CA LEU A 231 19.70 -6.66 -0.33
C LEU A 231 20.02 -8.15 -0.49
N VAL A 232 21.24 -8.43 -0.94
CA VAL A 232 21.67 -9.81 -1.15
C VAL A 232 21.87 -10.51 0.20
N ALA A 233 21.44 -11.76 0.29
CA ALA A 233 21.67 -12.56 1.48
C ALA A 233 23.16 -12.96 1.58
N GLU A 234 23.78 -12.78 2.75
CA GLU A 234 25.13 -13.25 3.03
C GLU A 234 25.16 -14.74 3.31
#